data_c5592c7cfbc34b2cac5747bedf1568b9
#
_entry.id   c5592c7cfbc34b2cac5747bedf1568b9
#
_cell.length_a   1.000
_cell.length_b   1.000
_cell.length_c   1.000
_cell.angle_alpha   90.00
_cell.angle_beta   90.00
_cell.angle_gamma   90.00
#
_symmetry.space_group_name_H-M   'P 1'
#
loop_
_entity.id
_entity.type
_entity.pdbx_description
1 polymer ?
#
loop_
_entity_poly.entity_id
_entity_poly.type
_entity_poly.pdbx_seq_one_letter_code
_entity_poly.pdbx_strand_id
1 'polypeptide(L)'
;MREAGFDDFEAVRSLRLRFGLGDDSPQDWRSLWLDNPALARTTHLPIGWVLQAERRIVGFVGSIPTQVAFGEQSLLAVSAHAMTIEPEYRRGYRLSLNAPLFSLEGVDLVLNTSANYGSGRIVQAFGAVPVPSPDYDRSLFWVLRPGAFLRAYLRRRVTSRLLAAALGWCGAGLLAADRVARRRRPTRPGGATDLSICEIDQIGEEFDGLWARKTREPLRLMSVRTAEALRWHFRQSPGAHWAKAVCCSRAGRLAGYAIIMRQDAPDFGLARIRIADLLAENDDPEVIDDLLWASYQQARRDGVSVLELVGFPGTIRARLARGKPYSRQLDAWPYFYRAARTELQARLGSEQAWYACPYDGDDTILAALGSQAPAP
;
A
#
# COMPACT_ATOMS: atom_id res chain seq x y z
N MET A 1 19.36 -13.47 19.57
CA MET A 1 18.95 -12.82 18.32
C MET A 1 19.89 -13.26 17.21
N ARG A 2 19.38 -13.55 16.02
CA ARG A 2 20.13 -13.95 14.83
C ARG A 2 19.37 -13.55 13.56
N GLU A 3 20.04 -13.62 12.42
CA GLU A 3 19.36 -13.49 11.12
C GLU A 3 18.33 -14.62 10.94
N ALA A 4 17.23 -14.29 10.25
CA ALA A 4 16.20 -15.24 9.87
C ALA A 4 16.62 -15.97 8.59
N GLY A 5 16.36 -17.28 8.55
CA GLY A 5 16.50 -18.10 7.34
C GLY A 5 15.14 -18.56 6.81
N PHE A 6 15.13 -19.10 5.60
CA PHE A 6 13.89 -19.67 5.02
C PHE A 6 13.34 -20.84 5.82
N ASP A 7 14.19 -21.54 6.58
CA ASP A 7 13.78 -22.64 7.47
C ASP A 7 13.00 -22.17 8.71
N ASP A 8 13.04 -20.86 9.02
CA ASP A 8 12.30 -20.29 10.12
C ASP A 8 10.81 -20.04 9.78
N PHE A 9 10.41 -20.28 8.54
CA PHE A 9 9.08 -19.92 8.03
C PHE A 9 7.93 -20.34 8.93
N GLU A 10 7.83 -21.62 9.29
CA GLU A 10 6.70 -22.12 10.08
C GLU A 10 6.62 -21.51 11.48
N ALA A 11 7.78 -21.26 12.10
CA ALA A 11 7.84 -20.63 13.41
C ALA A 11 7.48 -19.13 13.34
N VAL A 12 7.95 -18.43 12.31
CA VAL A 12 7.62 -17.01 12.03
C VAL A 12 6.15 -16.89 11.66
N ARG A 13 5.62 -17.77 10.81
CA ARG A 13 4.20 -17.82 10.42
C ARG A 13 3.32 -18.01 11.66
N SER A 14 3.64 -19.00 12.51
CA SER A 14 2.89 -19.25 13.77
C SER A 14 2.91 -18.03 14.68
N LEU A 15 4.05 -17.32 14.78
CA LEU A 15 4.15 -16.07 15.54
C LEU A 15 3.23 -15.00 14.94
N ARG A 16 3.31 -14.76 13.63
CA ARG A 16 2.53 -13.73 12.91
C ARG A 16 1.02 -13.95 13.04
N LEU A 17 0.56 -15.17 12.87
CA LEU A 17 -0.87 -15.53 13.01
C LEU A 17 -1.43 -15.20 14.41
N ARG A 18 -0.64 -15.39 15.48
CA ARG A 18 -1.07 -15.00 16.84
C ARG A 18 -1.28 -13.49 16.99
N PHE A 19 -0.67 -12.70 16.10
CA PHE A 19 -0.83 -11.24 16.06
C PHE A 19 -1.81 -10.76 14.98
N GLY A 20 -2.56 -11.68 14.34
CA GLY A 20 -3.52 -11.33 13.30
C GLY A 20 -2.88 -10.84 12.01
N LEU A 21 -1.60 -11.14 11.78
CA LEU A 21 -0.93 -10.88 10.51
C LEU A 21 -1.15 -12.05 9.55
N GLY A 22 -1.18 -11.75 8.25
CA GLY A 22 -1.59 -12.66 7.18
C GLY A 22 -0.95 -14.05 7.22
N ASP A 23 -1.61 -14.99 6.57
CA ASP A 23 -1.25 -16.39 6.45
C ASP A 23 -0.67 -16.66 5.06
N ASP A 24 0.62 -16.40 4.90
CA ASP A 24 1.31 -16.61 3.63
C ASP A 24 1.67 -18.10 3.45
N SER A 25 1.72 -18.56 2.20
CA SER A 25 2.32 -19.86 1.89
C SER A 25 3.86 -19.80 1.98
N PRO A 26 4.55 -20.95 2.17
CA PRO A 26 6.01 -20.99 2.10
C PRO A 26 6.58 -20.41 0.80
N GLN A 27 5.89 -20.65 -0.31
CA GLN A 27 6.28 -20.16 -1.63
C GLN A 27 6.13 -18.64 -1.71
N ASP A 28 4.99 -18.09 -1.28
CA ASP A 28 4.74 -16.65 -1.26
C ASP A 28 5.77 -15.92 -0.40
N TRP A 29 6.07 -16.48 0.80
CA TRP A 29 7.07 -15.90 1.69
C TRP A 29 8.45 -15.88 1.06
N ARG A 30 8.89 -17.01 0.42
CA ARG A 30 10.19 -17.07 -0.26
C ARG A 30 10.28 -16.12 -1.44
N SER A 31 9.20 -15.93 -2.18
CA SER A 31 9.16 -15.06 -3.37
C SER A 31 9.32 -13.56 -3.05
N LEU A 32 9.14 -13.14 -1.77
CA LEU A 32 9.43 -11.77 -1.33
C LEU A 32 10.91 -11.41 -1.53
N TRP A 33 11.79 -12.43 -1.52
CA TRP A 33 13.25 -12.26 -1.68
C TRP A 33 13.77 -12.94 -2.95
N LEU A 34 13.44 -14.21 -3.20
CA LEU A 34 14.05 -14.97 -4.30
C LEU A 34 13.65 -14.44 -5.68
N ASP A 35 12.41 -13.99 -5.83
CA ASP A 35 11.88 -13.44 -7.09
C ASP A 35 11.87 -11.92 -7.11
N ASN A 36 12.46 -11.28 -6.10
CA ASN A 36 12.42 -9.83 -5.95
C ASN A 36 13.42 -9.16 -6.91
N PRO A 37 12.94 -8.36 -7.88
CA PRO A 37 13.82 -7.71 -8.86
C PRO A 37 14.83 -6.74 -8.23
N ALA A 38 14.57 -6.23 -7.02
CA ALA A 38 15.52 -5.38 -6.30
C ALA A 38 16.80 -6.13 -5.90
N LEU A 39 16.75 -7.47 -5.73
CA LEU A 39 17.92 -8.28 -5.39
C LEU A 39 18.84 -8.58 -6.56
N ALA A 40 18.42 -8.38 -7.81
CA ALA A 40 19.30 -8.57 -8.98
C ALA A 40 20.57 -7.69 -8.94
N ARG A 41 20.60 -6.67 -8.10
CA ARG A 41 21.68 -5.69 -7.97
C ARG A 41 22.46 -5.75 -6.65
N THR A 42 22.12 -6.67 -5.75
CA THR A 42 22.78 -6.80 -4.45
C THR A 42 23.10 -8.25 -4.15
N THR A 43 24.26 -8.48 -3.56
CA THR A 43 24.77 -9.85 -3.37
C THR A 43 24.24 -10.54 -2.12
N HIS A 44 23.81 -9.77 -1.11
CA HIS A 44 23.27 -10.37 0.12
C HIS A 44 22.55 -9.33 0.98
N LEU A 45 21.25 -9.52 1.19
CA LEU A 45 20.48 -8.83 2.23
C LEU A 45 19.78 -9.88 3.10
N PRO A 46 19.86 -9.74 4.43
CA PRO A 46 19.11 -10.61 5.32
C PRO A 46 17.61 -10.51 5.07
N ILE A 47 16.89 -11.64 5.12
CA ILE A 47 15.43 -11.64 5.01
C ILE A 47 14.75 -11.07 6.25
N GLY A 48 15.50 -10.88 7.30
CA GLY A 48 15.07 -10.29 8.56
C GLY A 48 15.84 -10.85 9.76
N TRP A 49 15.32 -10.61 10.95
CA TRP A 49 15.91 -11.09 12.21
C TRP A 49 14.85 -11.72 13.09
N VAL A 50 15.27 -12.77 13.80
CA VAL A 50 14.46 -13.46 14.81
C VAL A 50 15.05 -13.28 16.21
N LEU A 51 14.15 -13.10 17.17
CA LEU A 51 14.43 -13.24 18.58
C LEU A 51 14.06 -14.66 19.00
N GLN A 52 15.03 -15.40 19.50
CA GLN A 52 14.85 -16.77 19.96
C GLN A 52 15.02 -16.86 21.47
N ALA A 53 14.07 -17.50 22.14
CA ALA A 53 14.12 -17.84 23.55
C ALA A 53 13.75 -19.33 23.70
N GLU A 54 14.55 -20.09 24.45
CA GLU A 54 14.30 -21.51 24.74
C GLU A 54 13.96 -22.35 23.48
N ARG A 55 14.74 -22.16 22.40
CA ARG A 55 14.53 -22.78 21.08
C ARG A 55 13.24 -22.37 20.33
N ARG A 56 12.48 -21.43 20.84
CA ARG A 56 11.25 -20.91 20.21
C ARG A 56 11.47 -19.51 19.67
N ILE A 57 10.98 -19.19 18.48
CA ILE A 57 10.95 -17.84 17.95
C ILE A 57 9.85 -17.05 18.64
N VAL A 58 10.23 -15.97 19.34
CA VAL A 58 9.35 -15.11 20.13
C VAL A 58 9.29 -13.67 19.59
N GLY A 59 10.09 -13.38 18.58
CA GLY A 59 10.07 -12.10 17.88
C GLY A 59 10.60 -12.23 16.45
N PHE A 60 10.11 -11.39 15.56
CA PHE A 60 10.50 -11.31 14.16
C PHE A 60 10.39 -9.87 13.66
N VAL A 61 11.33 -9.45 12.83
CA VAL A 61 11.23 -8.32 11.92
C VAL A 61 11.82 -8.71 10.58
N GLY A 62 11.05 -8.56 9.52
CA GLY A 62 11.49 -8.81 8.15
C GLY A 62 12.04 -7.54 7.49
N SER A 63 12.84 -7.76 6.45
CA SER A 63 13.39 -6.70 5.59
C SER A 63 13.11 -7.05 4.14
N ILE A 64 12.22 -6.31 3.48
CA ILE A 64 11.91 -6.50 2.06
C ILE A 64 12.70 -5.49 1.26
N PRO A 65 13.64 -5.91 0.39
CA PRO A 65 14.36 -5.01 -0.50
C PRO A 65 13.39 -4.33 -1.48
N THR A 66 13.60 -3.05 -1.71
CA THR A 66 12.82 -2.26 -2.66
C THR A 66 13.76 -1.35 -3.44
N GLN A 67 13.69 -1.41 -4.76
CA GLN A 67 14.42 -0.48 -5.60
C GLN A 67 13.63 0.81 -5.72
N VAL A 68 14.29 1.95 -5.47
CA VAL A 68 13.69 3.28 -5.61
C VAL A 68 14.52 4.14 -6.54
N ALA A 69 13.87 5.07 -7.22
CA ALA A 69 14.51 6.07 -8.08
C ALA A 69 14.36 7.47 -7.47
N PHE A 70 15.42 8.25 -7.57
CA PHE A 70 15.39 9.68 -7.25
C PHE A 70 15.94 10.44 -8.44
N GLY A 71 15.06 10.78 -9.39
CA GLY A 71 15.44 11.11 -10.76
C GLY A 71 16.08 9.90 -11.45
N GLU A 72 17.24 10.10 -12.06
CA GLU A 72 18.01 9.03 -12.71
C GLU A 72 18.85 8.19 -11.72
N GLN A 73 18.95 8.62 -10.46
CA GLN A 73 19.70 7.91 -9.44
C GLN A 73 18.88 6.70 -8.95
N SER A 74 19.43 5.50 -9.12
CA SER A 74 18.88 4.26 -8.53
C SER A 74 19.43 4.08 -7.11
N LEU A 75 18.53 3.89 -6.15
CA LEU A 75 18.83 3.69 -4.74
C LEU A 75 18.24 2.36 -4.27
N LEU A 76 18.87 1.76 -3.28
CA LEU A 76 18.37 0.57 -2.61
C LEU A 76 17.69 0.98 -1.29
N ALA A 77 16.42 0.65 -1.17
CA ALA A 77 15.66 0.77 0.08
C ALA A 77 15.36 -0.60 0.66
N VAL A 78 15.08 -0.64 1.96
CA VAL A 78 14.55 -1.81 2.65
C VAL A 78 13.28 -1.41 3.40
N SER A 79 12.18 -2.11 3.13
CA SER A 79 10.93 -1.96 3.88
C SER A 79 10.94 -2.86 5.11
N ALA A 80 10.75 -2.26 6.31
CA ALA A 80 10.49 -3.00 7.53
C ALA A 80 9.16 -3.76 7.42
N HIS A 81 9.16 -5.05 7.73
CA HIS A 81 8.03 -5.93 7.50
C HIS A 81 7.69 -6.74 8.75
N ALA A 82 6.39 -6.92 9.01
CA ALA A 82 5.80 -7.87 9.97
C ALA A 82 6.45 -7.85 11.37
N MET A 83 6.80 -6.67 11.89
CA MET A 83 7.41 -6.55 13.22
C MET A 83 6.50 -7.09 14.32
N THR A 84 6.87 -8.23 14.89
CA THR A 84 6.14 -8.93 15.94
C THR A 84 7.07 -9.33 17.07
N ILE A 85 6.64 -9.15 18.32
CA ILE A 85 7.34 -9.65 19.52
C ILE A 85 6.27 -10.06 20.54
N GLU A 86 6.42 -11.23 21.15
CA GLU A 86 5.54 -11.68 22.23
C GLU A 86 5.58 -10.68 23.40
N PRO A 87 4.43 -10.45 24.08
CA PRO A 87 4.29 -9.37 25.06
C PRO A 87 5.36 -9.35 26.16
N GLU A 88 5.74 -10.52 26.66
CA GLU A 88 6.73 -10.69 27.73
C GLU A 88 8.15 -10.26 27.34
N TYR A 89 8.47 -10.29 26.03
CA TYR A 89 9.79 -9.91 25.50
C TYR A 89 9.85 -8.46 24.99
N ARG A 90 8.72 -7.79 24.87
CA ARG A 90 8.65 -6.42 24.27
C ARG A 90 9.50 -5.40 25.00
N ARG A 91 9.53 -5.42 26.35
CA ARG A 91 10.25 -4.42 27.15
C ARG A 91 11.75 -4.45 26.91
N GLY A 92 12.34 -5.63 26.80
CA GLY A 92 13.79 -5.79 26.69
C GLY A 92 14.32 -5.77 25.26
N TYR A 93 13.51 -6.21 24.26
CA TYR A 93 14.05 -6.59 22.96
C TYR A 93 13.48 -5.85 21.76
N ARG A 94 12.46 -4.99 21.92
CA ARG A 94 11.84 -4.32 20.76
C ARG A 94 12.81 -3.40 19.99
N LEU A 95 13.74 -2.73 20.68
CA LEU A 95 14.74 -1.90 20.02
C LEU A 95 15.86 -2.78 19.44
N SER A 96 16.41 -3.70 20.23
CA SER A 96 17.49 -4.57 19.76
C SER A 96 17.11 -5.41 18.56
N LEU A 97 15.86 -5.91 18.48
CA LEU A 97 15.39 -6.66 17.31
C LEU A 97 15.33 -5.81 16.02
N ASN A 98 15.07 -4.52 16.14
CA ASN A 98 15.01 -3.61 15.00
C ASN A 98 16.35 -2.95 14.65
N ALA A 99 17.31 -2.92 15.58
CA ALA A 99 18.59 -2.22 15.38
C ALA A 99 19.35 -2.68 14.12
N PRO A 100 19.46 -3.98 13.80
CA PRO A 100 20.19 -4.41 12.62
C PRO A 100 19.61 -3.88 11.31
N LEU A 101 18.27 -3.71 11.23
CA LEU A 101 17.63 -3.15 10.05
C LEU A 101 18.14 -1.74 9.73
N PHE A 102 18.41 -0.94 10.77
CA PHE A 102 18.91 0.44 10.63
C PHE A 102 20.44 0.52 10.51
N SER A 103 21.12 -0.61 10.54
CA SER A 103 22.59 -0.72 10.43
C SER A 103 23.03 -1.50 9.19
N LEU A 104 22.11 -1.77 8.25
CA LEU A 104 22.40 -2.48 7.01
C LEU A 104 23.37 -1.66 6.15
N GLU A 105 24.47 -2.30 5.74
CA GLU A 105 25.42 -1.74 4.80
C GLU A 105 24.88 -1.82 3.36
N GLY A 106 25.22 -0.84 2.53
CA GLY A 106 24.80 -0.77 1.13
C GLY A 106 23.34 -0.43 0.92
N VAL A 107 22.56 -0.14 1.97
CA VAL A 107 21.16 0.31 1.91
C VAL A 107 21.12 1.82 2.04
N ASP A 108 20.49 2.49 1.07
CA ASP A 108 20.37 3.96 1.05
C ASP A 108 19.23 4.45 1.94
N LEU A 109 18.14 3.65 2.07
CA LEU A 109 16.91 4.02 2.76
C LEU A 109 16.32 2.85 3.56
N VAL A 110 15.89 3.13 4.78
CA VAL A 110 14.99 2.23 5.52
C VAL A 110 13.60 2.87 5.51
N LEU A 111 12.60 2.11 5.08
CA LEU A 111 11.21 2.50 4.98
C LEU A 111 10.36 1.71 5.99
N ASN A 112 9.34 2.36 6.54
CA ASN A 112 8.26 1.69 7.26
C ASN A 112 6.95 2.30 6.80
N THR A 113 6.18 1.59 5.99
CA THR A 113 5.04 2.12 5.23
C THR A 113 3.69 1.64 5.76
N SER A 114 3.71 0.81 6.80
CA SER A 114 2.53 0.26 7.48
C SER A 114 2.55 0.51 9.00
N ALA A 115 3.24 1.58 9.44
CA ALA A 115 3.43 1.87 10.85
C ALA A 115 2.11 2.16 11.57
N ASN A 116 1.86 1.40 12.63
CA ASN A 116 0.92 1.79 13.67
C ASN A 116 1.60 2.68 14.72
N TYR A 117 0.84 3.15 15.71
CA TYR A 117 1.39 4.01 16.78
C TYR A 117 2.60 3.39 17.50
N GLY A 118 2.56 2.08 17.76
CA GLY A 118 3.64 1.37 18.45
C GLY A 118 4.91 1.25 17.61
N SER A 119 4.79 0.79 16.37
CA SER A 119 5.92 0.63 15.45
C SER A 119 6.50 1.97 15.02
N GLY A 120 5.67 2.99 14.82
CA GLY A 120 6.12 4.35 14.52
C GLY A 120 7.07 4.90 15.58
N ARG A 121 6.76 4.72 16.86
CA ARG A 121 7.67 5.12 17.97
C ARG A 121 8.98 4.36 17.98
N ILE A 122 8.97 3.09 17.58
CA ILE A 122 10.19 2.29 17.50
C ILE A 122 11.10 2.82 16.39
N VAL A 123 10.59 3.02 15.19
CA VAL A 123 11.42 3.49 14.06
C VAL A 123 11.93 4.91 14.31
N GLN A 124 11.14 5.77 14.96
CA GLN A 124 11.58 7.11 15.38
C GLN A 124 12.76 7.07 16.37
N ALA A 125 12.83 6.06 17.25
CA ALA A 125 13.97 5.89 18.14
C ALA A 125 15.30 5.62 17.40
N PHE A 126 15.22 5.18 16.13
CA PHE A 126 16.36 5.02 15.22
C PHE A 126 16.56 6.22 14.27
N GLY A 127 15.90 7.34 14.52
CA GLY A 127 16.03 8.55 13.71
C GLY A 127 15.18 8.56 12.43
N ALA A 128 14.24 7.62 12.26
CA ALA A 128 13.28 7.71 11.17
C ALA A 128 12.30 8.86 11.41
N VAL A 129 11.93 9.55 10.34
CA VAL A 129 11.00 10.67 10.38
C VAL A 129 9.77 10.38 9.51
N PRO A 130 8.60 10.98 9.78
CA PRO A 130 7.45 10.88 8.89
C PRO A 130 7.79 11.43 7.50
N VAL A 131 7.25 10.80 6.44
CA VAL A 131 7.29 11.38 5.10
C VAL A 131 6.61 12.75 5.13
N PRO A 132 7.24 13.81 4.59
CA PRO A 132 6.72 15.18 4.65
C PRO A 132 5.60 15.41 3.63
N SER A 133 4.57 14.58 3.65
CA SER A 133 3.42 14.65 2.76
C SER A 133 2.20 15.06 3.56
N PRO A 134 1.70 16.30 3.43
CA PRO A 134 0.51 16.73 4.15
C PRO A 134 -0.68 15.80 3.93
N ASP A 135 -1.45 15.57 5.00
CA ASP A 135 -2.63 14.70 4.96
C ASP A 135 -2.36 13.24 4.50
N TYR A 136 -1.10 12.76 4.53
CA TYR A 136 -0.80 11.36 4.17
C TYR A 136 -1.59 10.37 5.04
N ASP A 137 -1.83 10.72 6.30
CA ASP A 137 -2.61 9.98 7.28
C ASP A 137 -4.13 10.18 7.16
N ARG A 138 -4.59 10.89 6.12
CA ARG A 138 -6.01 11.10 5.83
C ARG A 138 -6.45 10.30 4.61
N SER A 139 -7.27 9.27 4.83
CA SER A 139 -7.92 8.50 3.78
C SER A 139 -9.04 9.31 3.12
N LEU A 140 -9.12 9.26 1.79
CA LEU A 140 -10.21 9.78 0.96
C LEU A 140 -10.99 8.61 0.36
N PHE A 141 -12.32 8.66 0.34
CA PHE A 141 -13.09 7.55 -0.18
C PHE A 141 -14.47 7.95 -0.74
N TRP A 142 -14.98 7.16 -1.69
CA TRP A 142 -16.34 7.24 -2.18
C TRP A 142 -17.14 6.03 -1.71
N VAL A 143 -18.32 6.29 -1.19
CA VAL A 143 -19.29 5.24 -0.82
C VAL A 143 -20.06 4.84 -2.07
N LEU A 144 -19.90 3.60 -2.51
CA LEU A 144 -20.54 3.06 -3.72
C LEU A 144 -21.88 2.41 -3.40
N ARG A 145 -21.96 1.68 -2.28
CA ARG A 145 -23.18 1.01 -1.78
C ARG A 145 -23.51 1.51 -0.37
N PRO A 146 -24.33 2.58 -0.24
CA PRO A 146 -24.62 3.22 1.07
C PRO A 146 -25.12 2.24 2.14
N GLY A 147 -26.05 1.35 1.81
CA GLY A 147 -26.60 0.41 2.78
C GLY A 147 -25.57 -0.62 3.29
N ALA A 148 -24.72 -1.15 2.40
CA ALA A 148 -23.67 -2.09 2.79
C ALA A 148 -22.59 -1.39 3.65
N PHE A 149 -22.17 -0.20 3.23
CA PHE A 149 -21.20 0.61 3.97
C PHE A 149 -21.72 0.92 5.38
N LEU A 150 -22.95 1.40 5.50
CA LEU A 150 -23.50 1.79 6.80
C LEU A 150 -23.69 0.60 7.73
N ARG A 151 -24.11 -0.57 7.21
CA ARG A 151 -24.16 -1.81 8.01
C ARG A 151 -22.76 -2.19 8.54
N ALA A 152 -21.74 -2.14 7.69
CA ALA A 152 -20.37 -2.41 8.11
C ALA A 152 -19.87 -1.41 9.17
N TYR A 153 -20.16 -0.14 8.98
CA TYR A 153 -19.81 0.93 9.92
C TYR A 153 -20.48 0.74 11.29
N LEU A 154 -21.78 0.41 11.30
CA LEU A 154 -22.56 0.20 12.53
C LEU A 154 -22.13 -1.09 13.26
N ARG A 155 -21.79 -2.17 12.54
CA ARG A 155 -21.24 -3.39 13.17
C ARG A 155 -19.98 -3.12 13.99
N ARG A 156 -19.19 -2.15 13.60
CA ARG A 156 -17.99 -1.73 14.37
C ARG A 156 -18.34 -0.99 15.67
N ARG A 157 -19.54 -0.39 15.78
CA ARG A 157 -19.90 0.53 16.88
C ARG A 157 -21.08 0.09 17.72
N VAL A 158 -21.92 -0.78 17.20
CA VAL A 158 -23.18 -1.20 17.84
C VAL A 158 -23.16 -2.70 18.06
N THR A 159 -23.28 -3.11 19.31
CA THR A 159 -23.26 -4.53 19.70
C THR A 159 -24.54 -5.27 19.26
N SER A 160 -25.68 -4.57 19.18
CA SER A 160 -26.97 -5.17 18.75
C SER A 160 -27.07 -5.22 17.22
N ARG A 161 -27.14 -6.45 16.68
CA ARG A 161 -27.28 -6.67 15.22
C ARG A 161 -28.59 -6.12 14.66
N LEU A 162 -29.68 -6.17 15.43
CA LEU A 162 -30.99 -5.67 15.00
C LEU A 162 -31.04 -4.14 14.94
N LEU A 163 -30.49 -3.45 15.95
CA LEU A 163 -30.35 -1.99 15.94
C LEU A 163 -29.43 -1.52 14.81
N ALA A 164 -28.31 -2.20 14.59
CA ALA A 164 -27.41 -1.90 13.47
C ALA A 164 -28.11 -2.06 12.12
N ALA A 165 -28.98 -3.06 11.95
CA ALA A 165 -29.75 -3.25 10.73
C ALA A 165 -30.79 -2.13 10.52
N ALA A 166 -31.60 -1.82 11.53
CA ALA A 166 -32.64 -0.78 11.45
C ALA A 166 -32.05 0.61 11.18
N LEU A 167 -31.04 1.03 11.95
CA LEU A 167 -30.32 2.28 11.73
C LEU A 167 -29.60 2.30 10.36
N GLY A 168 -29.16 1.13 9.89
CA GLY A 168 -28.53 0.95 8.58
C GLY A 168 -29.45 1.31 7.42
N TRP A 169 -30.72 0.95 7.47
CA TRP A 169 -31.69 1.27 6.42
C TRP A 169 -32.04 2.77 6.38
N CYS A 170 -32.36 3.37 7.51
CA CYS A 170 -32.70 4.81 7.59
C CYS A 170 -31.52 5.68 7.16
N GLY A 171 -30.32 5.40 7.68
CA GLY A 171 -29.12 6.18 7.33
C GLY A 171 -28.64 5.96 5.90
N ALA A 172 -28.93 4.78 5.28
CA ALA A 172 -28.57 4.52 3.89
C ALA A 172 -29.26 5.47 2.93
N GLY A 173 -30.53 5.79 3.16
CA GLY A 173 -31.29 6.78 2.37
C GLY A 173 -30.65 8.18 2.44
N LEU A 174 -30.32 8.63 3.65
CA LEU A 174 -29.65 9.92 3.87
C LEU A 174 -28.28 10.00 3.20
N LEU A 175 -27.48 8.93 3.32
CA LEU A 175 -26.16 8.85 2.70
C LEU A 175 -26.27 8.80 1.16
N ALA A 176 -27.27 8.10 0.62
CA ALA A 176 -27.55 8.11 -0.81
C ALA A 176 -27.96 9.49 -1.31
N ALA A 177 -28.83 10.19 -0.57
CA ALA A 177 -29.27 11.55 -0.89
C ALA A 177 -28.09 12.53 -0.85
N ASP A 178 -27.24 12.49 0.20
CA ASP A 178 -26.02 13.32 0.29
C ASP A 178 -25.08 13.07 -0.89
N ARG A 179 -24.89 11.80 -1.27
CA ARG A 179 -24.04 11.46 -2.41
C ARG A 179 -24.54 12.07 -3.72
N VAL A 180 -25.83 12.03 -3.95
CA VAL A 180 -26.47 12.60 -5.14
C VAL A 180 -26.44 14.13 -5.09
N ALA A 181 -26.93 14.72 -4.00
CA ALA A 181 -27.03 16.17 -3.84
C ALA A 181 -25.66 16.87 -3.95
N ARG A 182 -24.63 16.29 -3.35
CA ARG A 182 -23.27 16.82 -3.39
C ARG A 182 -22.45 16.33 -4.56
N ARG A 183 -23.00 15.50 -5.44
CA ARG A 183 -22.33 14.90 -6.62
C ARG A 183 -20.98 14.23 -6.21
N ARG A 184 -21.01 13.43 -5.14
CA ARG A 184 -19.80 12.76 -4.63
C ARG A 184 -19.36 11.62 -5.55
N ARG A 185 -18.61 11.97 -6.58
CA ARG A 185 -18.05 11.04 -7.58
C ARG A 185 -16.86 11.71 -8.30
N PRO A 186 -15.90 10.96 -8.85
CA PRO A 186 -14.85 11.53 -9.68
C PRO A 186 -15.41 12.33 -10.85
N THR A 187 -14.62 13.25 -11.37
CA THR A 187 -14.94 14.02 -12.59
C THR A 187 -15.09 13.05 -13.75
N ARG A 188 -16.12 13.25 -14.58
CA ARG A 188 -16.32 12.44 -15.78
C ARG A 188 -15.34 12.89 -16.86
N PRO A 189 -14.68 11.94 -17.59
CA PRO A 189 -13.77 12.25 -18.68
C PRO A 189 -14.39 13.10 -19.80
N GLY A 190 -13.53 13.89 -20.44
CA GLY A 190 -13.89 14.69 -21.61
C GLY A 190 -13.88 13.93 -22.94
N GLY A 191 -13.39 12.69 -22.99
CA GLY A 191 -13.55 11.79 -24.13
C GLY A 191 -12.37 11.69 -25.12
N ALA A 192 -11.17 12.21 -24.78
CA ALA A 192 -10.00 12.15 -25.68
C ALA A 192 -9.02 11.01 -25.38
N THR A 193 -9.36 10.09 -24.48
CA THR A 193 -8.48 9.02 -24.00
C THR A 193 -9.10 7.65 -24.17
N ASP A 194 -8.27 6.66 -24.48
CA ASP A 194 -8.66 5.25 -24.49
C ASP A 194 -8.41 4.64 -23.11
N LEU A 195 -9.49 4.18 -22.47
CA LEU A 195 -9.47 3.55 -21.16
C LEU A 195 -9.62 2.03 -21.32
N SER A 196 -8.70 1.29 -20.73
CA SER A 196 -8.74 -0.17 -20.70
C SER A 196 -8.44 -0.70 -19.30
N ILE A 197 -8.72 -1.98 -19.10
CA ILE A 197 -8.37 -2.70 -17.87
C ILE A 197 -7.59 -3.94 -18.30
N CYS A 198 -6.46 -4.17 -17.66
CA CYS A 198 -5.68 -5.39 -17.85
C CYS A 198 -5.41 -6.09 -16.51
N GLU A 199 -5.23 -7.39 -16.58
CA GLU A 199 -4.79 -8.18 -15.44
C GLU A 199 -3.29 -7.91 -15.17
N ILE A 200 -2.83 -8.19 -13.96
CA ILE A 200 -1.45 -7.87 -13.54
C ILE A 200 -0.39 -8.61 -14.38
N ASP A 201 -0.65 -9.83 -14.78
CA ASP A 201 0.23 -10.63 -15.63
C ASP A 201 0.34 -10.11 -17.07
N GLN A 202 -0.61 -9.29 -17.51
CA GLN A 202 -0.65 -8.64 -18.82
C GLN A 202 0.11 -7.29 -18.85
N ILE A 203 0.63 -6.82 -17.73
CA ILE A 203 1.46 -5.61 -17.68
C ILE A 203 2.73 -5.83 -18.52
N GLY A 204 2.94 -5.02 -19.55
CA GLY A 204 3.97 -5.17 -20.55
C GLY A 204 4.93 -3.97 -20.68
N GLU A 205 5.70 -3.95 -21.78
CA GLU A 205 6.73 -2.94 -22.06
C GLU A 205 6.21 -1.49 -22.13
N GLU A 206 4.92 -1.29 -22.38
CA GLU A 206 4.32 0.04 -22.38
C GLU A 206 4.41 0.73 -21.01
N PHE A 207 4.44 -0.06 -19.90
CA PHE A 207 4.67 0.45 -18.56
C PHE A 207 6.12 0.86 -18.36
N ASP A 208 7.09 0.11 -18.92
CA ASP A 208 8.50 0.49 -18.90
C ASP A 208 8.72 1.80 -19.66
N GLY A 209 8.05 1.96 -20.80
CA GLY A 209 8.05 3.20 -21.56
C GLY A 209 7.50 4.40 -20.76
N LEU A 210 6.40 4.22 -20.05
CA LEU A 210 5.85 5.26 -19.16
C LEU A 210 6.81 5.56 -18.00
N TRP A 211 7.36 4.52 -17.37
CA TRP A 211 8.32 4.67 -16.28
C TRP A 211 9.57 5.46 -16.70
N ALA A 212 10.14 5.12 -17.85
CA ALA A 212 11.31 5.83 -18.39
C ALA A 212 11.05 7.33 -18.66
N ARG A 213 9.83 7.71 -19.03
CA ARG A 213 9.45 9.12 -19.16
C ARG A 213 9.27 9.78 -17.80
N LYS A 214 8.65 9.06 -16.85
CA LYS A 214 8.36 9.56 -15.49
C LYS A 214 9.63 9.88 -14.72
N THR A 215 10.70 9.09 -14.86
CA THR A 215 11.98 9.32 -14.18
C THR A 215 12.74 10.57 -14.69
N ARG A 216 12.37 11.09 -15.84
CA ARG A 216 12.93 12.35 -16.39
C ARG A 216 12.19 13.60 -15.91
N GLU A 217 11.07 13.44 -15.23
CA GLU A 217 10.31 14.53 -14.62
C GLU A 217 11.03 15.11 -13.39
N PRO A 218 10.51 16.21 -12.79
CA PRO A 218 11.09 16.79 -11.57
C PRO A 218 11.37 15.75 -10.49
N LEU A 219 12.48 15.94 -9.80
CA LEU A 219 13.12 15.00 -8.90
C LEU A 219 12.19 14.61 -7.74
N ARG A 220 11.69 13.37 -7.76
CA ARG A 220 10.92 12.79 -6.66
C ARG A 220 11.41 11.37 -6.37
N LEU A 221 11.39 10.99 -5.09
CA LEU A 221 11.62 9.61 -4.70
C LEU A 221 10.39 8.80 -5.02
N MET A 222 10.58 7.73 -5.77
CA MET A 222 9.53 6.80 -6.21
C MET A 222 10.07 5.37 -6.19
N SER A 223 9.29 4.41 -5.72
CA SER A 223 9.60 2.99 -5.97
C SER A 223 9.57 2.72 -7.46
N VAL A 224 10.44 1.81 -7.93
CA VAL A 224 10.54 1.47 -9.36
C VAL A 224 9.23 0.83 -9.84
N ARG A 225 8.75 1.30 -11.01
CA ARG A 225 7.45 0.90 -11.61
C ARG A 225 7.63 0.32 -13.02
N THR A 226 8.67 -0.49 -13.20
CA THR A 226 8.80 -1.30 -14.41
C THR A 226 7.74 -2.39 -14.46
N ALA A 227 7.47 -2.93 -15.63
CA ALA A 227 6.55 -4.06 -15.80
C ALA A 227 6.92 -5.24 -14.87
N GLU A 228 8.21 -5.56 -14.78
CA GLU A 228 8.73 -6.60 -13.90
C GLU A 228 8.42 -6.29 -12.41
N ALA A 229 8.72 -5.07 -11.96
CA ALA A 229 8.51 -4.64 -10.57
C ALA A 229 7.02 -4.66 -10.20
N LEU A 230 6.15 -4.18 -11.09
CA LEU A 230 4.70 -4.18 -10.89
C LEU A 230 4.14 -5.60 -10.84
N ARG A 231 4.53 -6.48 -11.78
CA ARG A 231 4.10 -7.89 -11.76
C ARG A 231 4.57 -8.62 -10.51
N TRP A 232 5.81 -8.40 -10.07
CA TRP A 232 6.31 -8.99 -8.83
C TRP A 232 5.54 -8.48 -7.61
N HIS A 233 5.34 -7.17 -7.51
CA HIS A 233 4.70 -6.52 -6.35
C HIS A 233 3.24 -6.95 -6.19
N PHE A 234 2.48 -6.97 -7.29
CA PHE A 234 1.05 -7.31 -7.30
C PHE A 234 0.79 -8.75 -7.74
N ARG A 235 1.81 -9.62 -7.70
CA ARG A 235 1.65 -11.02 -8.07
C ARG A 235 0.49 -11.66 -7.31
N GLN A 236 -0.23 -12.51 -7.99
CA GLN A 236 -1.43 -13.15 -7.47
C GLN A 236 -1.26 -14.66 -7.53
N SER A 237 -1.77 -15.37 -6.53
CA SER A 237 -1.94 -16.83 -6.63
C SER A 237 -2.88 -17.16 -7.79
N PRO A 238 -2.69 -18.32 -8.48
CA PRO A 238 -3.55 -18.71 -9.59
C PRO A 238 -5.04 -18.66 -9.20
N GLY A 239 -5.83 -17.93 -10.00
CA GLY A 239 -7.25 -17.74 -9.78
C GLY A 239 -7.65 -16.60 -8.83
N ALA A 240 -6.71 -15.90 -8.24
CA ALA A 240 -6.98 -14.73 -7.41
C ALA A 240 -6.92 -13.44 -8.25
N HIS A 241 -8.05 -12.93 -8.70
CA HIS A 241 -8.15 -11.70 -9.53
C HIS A 241 -8.53 -10.48 -8.67
N TRP A 242 -7.71 -10.15 -7.70
CA TRP A 242 -8.03 -9.11 -6.73
C TRP A 242 -7.29 -7.78 -6.94
N ALA A 243 -6.25 -7.75 -7.80
CA ALA A 243 -5.59 -6.54 -8.30
C ALA A 243 -5.70 -6.46 -9.83
N LYS A 244 -5.92 -5.25 -10.37
CA LYS A 244 -6.02 -4.95 -11.80
C LYS A 244 -5.40 -3.60 -12.11
N ALA A 245 -4.86 -3.47 -13.31
CA ALA A 245 -4.42 -2.19 -13.84
C ALA A 245 -5.53 -1.54 -14.66
N VAL A 246 -5.86 -0.31 -14.33
CA VAL A 246 -6.68 0.60 -15.13
C VAL A 246 -5.72 1.45 -15.93
N CYS A 247 -5.77 1.35 -17.25
CA CYS A 247 -4.85 2.00 -18.18
C CYS A 247 -5.53 3.15 -18.92
N CYS A 248 -4.78 4.23 -19.10
CA CYS A 248 -5.20 5.39 -19.89
C CYS A 248 -4.18 5.64 -21.00
N SER A 249 -4.60 5.51 -22.26
CA SER A 249 -3.75 5.73 -23.43
C SER A 249 -4.15 6.97 -24.19
N ARG A 250 -3.18 7.65 -24.78
CA ARG A 250 -3.34 8.77 -25.72
C ARG A 250 -2.51 8.53 -26.96
N ALA A 251 -3.12 8.66 -28.12
CA ALA A 251 -2.47 8.41 -29.42
C ALA A 251 -1.72 7.06 -29.46
N GLY A 252 -2.36 5.99 -28.96
CA GLY A 252 -1.82 4.64 -28.96
C GLY A 252 -0.69 4.37 -27.95
N ARG A 253 -0.40 5.32 -27.03
CA ARG A 253 0.67 5.21 -26.06
C ARG A 253 0.11 5.32 -24.63
N LEU A 254 0.59 4.47 -23.71
CA LEU A 254 0.23 4.54 -22.30
C LEU A 254 0.65 5.88 -21.70
N ALA A 255 -0.32 6.71 -21.30
CA ALA A 255 -0.12 8.01 -20.68
C ALA A 255 -0.23 7.96 -19.15
N GLY A 256 -0.85 6.92 -18.60
CA GLY A 256 -0.95 6.68 -17.17
C GLY A 256 -1.68 5.39 -16.85
N TYR A 257 -1.57 4.97 -15.59
CA TYR A 257 -2.31 3.81 -15.06
C TYR A 257 -2.69 4.02 -13.60
N ALA A 258 -3.63 3.24 -13.12
CA ALA A 258 -3.92 3.06 -11.70
C ALA A 258 -4.03 1.57 -11.37
N ILE A 259 -3.37 1.11 -10.31
CA ILE A 259 -3.59 -0.23 -9.79
C ILE A 259 -4.70 -0.15 -8.74
N ILE A 260 -5.78 -0.84 -9.00
CA ILE A 260 -6.89 -1.03 -8.06
C ILE A 260 -6.80 -2.43 -7.44
N MET A 261 -7.00 -2.49 -6.14
CA MET A 261 -6.75 -3.68 -5.35
C MET A 261 -7.88 -3.93 -4.35
N ARG A 262 -8.42 -5.14 -4.31
CA ARG A 262 -9.45 -5.51 -3.35
C ARG A 262 -8.80 -5.76 -1.98
N GLN A 263 -9.27 -5.02 -0.97
CA GLN A 263 -8.84 -5.14 0.42
C GLN A 263 -10.06 -5.09 1.34
N ASP A 264 -10.77 -6.18 1.43
CA ASP A 264 -11.97 -6.28 2.26
C ASP A 264 -11.62 -6.20 3.75
N ALA A 265 -12.59 -5.80 4.57
CA ALA A 265 -12.54 -5.90 6.03
C ALA A 265 -13.65 -6.86 6.50
N PRO A 266 -13.38 -8.18 6.47
CA PRO A 266 -14.38 -9.22 6.66
C PRO A 266 -15.03 -9.16 8.05
N ASP A 267 -14.29 -8.80 9.10
CA ASP A 267 -14.79 -8.64 10.47
C ASP A 267 -16.01 -7.73 10.57
N PHE A 268 -16.08 -6.74 9.67
CA PHE A 268 -17.18 -5.78 9.61
C PHE A 268 -18.10 -6.00 8.41
N GLY A 269 -17.74 -6.93 7.51
CA GLY A 269 -18.45 -7.16 6.26
C GLY A 269 -18.32 -6.00 5.28
N LEU A 270 -17.19 -5.31 5.26
CA LEU A 270 -16.93 -4.20 4.34
C LEU A 270 -16.15 -4.69 3.12
N ALA A 271 -16.82 -4.73 1.97
CA ALA A 271 -16.17 -4.93 0.67
C ALA A 271 -15.55 -3.61 0.19
N ARG A 272 -14.25 -3.61 -0.10
CA ARG A 272 -13.50 -2.39 -0.43
C ARG A 272 -12.49 -2.65 -1.53
N ILE A 273 -12.40 -1.70 -2.46
CA ILE A 273 -11.26 -1.54 -3.36
C ILE A 273 -10.44 -0.33 -2.91
N ARG A 274 -9.13 -0.46 -2.93
CA ARG A 274 -8.18 0.63 -2.72
C ARG A 274 -7.41 0.89 -4.01
N ILE A 275 -7.14 2.16 -4.31
CA ILE A 275 -6.15 2.53 -5.30
C ILE A 275 -4.79 2.37 -4.62
N ALA A 276 -4.03 1.36 -5.06
CA ALA A 276 -2.74 1.01 -4.50
C ALA A 276 -1.60 1.82 -5.13
N ASP A 277 -1.69 2.07 -6.43
CA ASP A 277 -0.78 2.92 -7.18
C ASP A 277 -1.54 3.72 -8.24
N LEU A 278 -1.03 4.88 -8.62
CA LEU A 278 -1.52 5.69 -9.71
C LEU A 278 -0.35 6.49 -10.27
N LEU A 279 -0.06 6.38 -11.55
CA LEU A 279 1.00 7.09 -12.22
C LEU A 279 0.45 7.74 -13.49
N ALA A 280 0.72 9.03 -13.66
CA ALA A 280 0.40 9.76 -14.87
C ALA A 280 1.64 10.51 -15.36
N GLU A 281 1.90 10.50 -16.67
CA GLU A 281 2.97 11.28 -17.29
C GLU A 281 2.74 12.77 -17.00
N ASN A 282 3.76 13.48 -16.52
CA ASN A 282 3.73 14.89 -16.12
C ASN A 282 2.64 15.25 -15.08
N ASP A 283 2.17 14.29 -14.28
CA ASP A 283 1.01 14.43 -13.41
C ASP A 283 -0.21 15.03 -14.13
N ASP A 284 -0.39 14.67 -15.42
CA ASP A 284 -1.43 15.22 -16.29
C ASP A 284 -2.80 15.11 -15.61
N PRO A 285 -3.46 16.26 -15.34
CA PRO A 285 -4.70 16.28 -14.58
C PRO A 285 -5.87 15.58 -15.28
N GLU A 286 -5.88 15.53 -16.62
CA GLU A 286 -6.95 14.84 -17.36
C GLU A 286 -6.75 13.34 -17.29
N VAL A 287 -5.51 12.86 -17.44
CA VAL A 287 -5.17 11.44 -17.26
C VAL A 287 -5.52 10.97 -15.85
N ILE A 288 -5.21 11.77 -14.82
CA ILE A 288 -5.57 11.46 -13.43
C ILE A 288 -7.09 11.38 -13.27
N ASP A 289 -7.85 12.34 -13.79
CA ASP A 289 -9.31 12.33 -13.71
C ASP A 289 -9.91 11.10 -14.42
N ASP A 290 -9.38 10.73 -15.59
CA ASP A 290 -9.79 9.57 -16.37
C ASP A 290 -9.54 8.26 -15.62
N LEU A 291 -8.34 8.11 -15.02
CA LEU A 291 -7.98 6.95 -14.21
C LEU A 291 -8.86 6.82 -12.95
N LEU A 292 -9.10 7.93 -12.26
CA LEU A 292 -10.00 7.96 -11.10
C LEU A 292 -11.44 7.59 -11.48
N TRP A 293 -11.93 8.10 -12.58
CA TRP A 293 -13.26 7.77 -13.09
C TRP A 293 -13.38 6.29 -13.47
N ALA A 294 -12.41 5.76 -14.22
CA ALA A 294 -12.41 4.36 -14.64
C ALA A 294 -12.29 3.41 -13.44
N SER A 295 -11.42 3.74 -12.46
CA SER A 295 -11.31 3.00 -11.20
C SER A 295 -12.62 3.00 -10.41
N TYR A 296 -13.31 4.14 -10.35
CA TYR A 296 -14.62 4.26 -9.71
C TYR A 296 -15.70 3.42 -10.42
N GLN A 297 -15.72 3.42 -11.75
CA GLN A 297 -16.66 2.61 -12.52
C GLN A 297 -16.39 1.12 -12.36
N GLN A 298 -15.10 0.71 -12.34
CA GLN A 298 -14.73 -0.68 -12.10
C GLN A 298 -15.14 -1.14 -10.69
N ALA A 299 -14.85 -0.35 -9.66
CA ALA A 299 -15.26 -0.66 -8.29
C ALA A 299 -16.80 -0.79 -8.14
N ARG A 300 -17.56 -0.03 -8.93
CA ARG A 300 -19.04 -0.19 -9.00
C ARG A 300 -19.46 -1.48 -9.68
N ARG A 301 -18.79 -1.90 -10.77
CA ARG A 301 -19.06 -3.18 -11.47
C ARG A 301 -18.74 -4.35 -10.55
N ASP A 302 -17.62 -4.29 -9.82
CA ASP A 302 -17.19 -5.32 -8.85
C ASP A 302 -18.08 -5.35 -7.60
N GLY A 303 -19.02 -4.42 -7.49
CA GLY A 303 -20.04 -4.44 -6.46
C GLY A 303 -19.54 -4.15 -5.06
N VAL A 304 -18.37 -3.54 -4.90
CA VAL A 304 -17.83 -3.19 -3.57
C VAL A 304 -18.55 -2.01 -2.93
N SER A 305 -18.39 -1.88 -1.62
CA SER A 305 -19.06 -0.82 -0.84
C SER A 305 -18.33 0.51 -0.90
N VAL A 306 -17.01 0.48 -1.08
CA VAL A 306 -16.11 1.65 -0.99
C VAL A 306 -14.98 1.56 -2.01
N LEU A 307 -14.66 2.69 -2.65
CA LEU A 307 -13.37 2.95 -3.29
C LEU A 307 -12.59 3.92 -2.42
N GLU A 308 -11.39 3.53 -1.99
CA GLU A 308 -10.54 4.28 -1.05
C GLU A 308 -9.18 4.62 -1.65
N LEU A 309 -8.63 5.77 -1.24
CA LEU A 309 -7.27 6.19 -1.53
C LEU A 309 -6.62 6.71 -0.25
N VAL A 310 -5.41 6.25 0.04
CA VAL A 310 -4.58 6.65 1.20
C VAL A 310 -3.23 7.13 0.67
N GLY A 311 -2.68 8.18 1.26
CA GLY A 311 -1.42 8.76 0.78
C GLY A 311 -1.59 9.52 -0.51
N PHE A 312 -0.63 9.39 -1.41
CA PHE A 312 -0.48 10.08 -2.69
C PHE A 312 -0.05 11.55 -2.60
N PRO A 313 0.68 12.05 -3.61
CA PRO A 313 1.07 13.45 -3.70
C PRO A 313 -0.11 14.41 -3.67
N GLY A 314 0.13 15.64 -3.19
CA GLY A 314 -0.87 16.69 -3.10
C GLY A 314 -1.57 16.99 -4.44
N THR A 315 -0.87 16.87 -5.57
CA THR A 315 -1.42 17.02 -6.93
C THR A 315 -2.54 16.03 -7.21
N ILE A 316 -2.34 14.75 -6.91
CA ILE A 316 -3.36 13.69 -7.08
C ILE A 316 -4.50 13.89 -6.09
N ARG A 317 -4.18 14.16 -4.82
CA ARG A 317 -5.19 14.41 -3.78
C ARG A 317 -6.09 15.59 -4.13
N ALA A 318 -5.54 16.66 -4.69
CA ALA A 318 -6.30 17.83 -5.15
C ALA A 318 -7.29 17.46 -6.27
N ARG A 319 -6.91 16.57 -7.19
CA ARG A 319 -7.83 16.07 -8.23
C ARG A 319 -8.95 15.23 -7.63
N LEU A 320 -8.64 14.32 -6.69
CA LEU A 320 -9.66 13.57 -5.97
C LEU A 320 -10.64 14.47 -5.24
N ALA A 321 -10.16 15.51 -4.57
CA ALA A 321 -10.99 16.43 -3.78
C ALA A 321 -12.10 17.11 -4.61
N ARG A 322 -11.89 17.30 -5.93
CA ARG A 322 -12.93 17.81 -6.85
C ARG A 322 -14.17 16.91 -6.90
N GLY A 323 -13.98 15.60 -6.76
CA GLY A 323 -15.05 14.60 -6.67
C GLY A 323 -15.74 14.57 -5.29
N LYS A 324 -15.40 15.46 -4.37
CA LYS A 324 -15.96 15.60 -3.03
C LYS A 324 -16.04 14.26 -2.29
N PRO A 325 -14.94 13.49 -2.17
CA PRO A 325 -14.92 12.24 -1.41
C PRO A 325 -15.26 12.51 0.05
N TYR A 326 -15.65 11.45 0.77
CA TYR A 326 -15.58 11.45 2.22
C TYR A 326 -14.13 11.33 2.66
N SER A 327 -13.83 11.73 3.90
CA SER A 327 -12.51 11.57 4.47
C SER A 327 -12.59 10.99 5.88
N ARG A 328 -11.53 10.26 6.26
CA ARG A 328 -11.31 9.86 7.65
C ARG A 328 -9.83 10.01 7.98
N GLN A 329 -9.57 10.35 9.23
CA GLN A 329 -8.24 10.35 9.81
C GLN A 329 -7.83 8.91 10.12
N LEU A 330 -6.57 8.55 9.81
CA LEU A 330 -5.96 7.31 10.28
C LEU A 330 -5.48 7.48 11.73
N ASP A 331 -5.41 6.37 12.46
CA ASP A 331 -5.07 6.39 13.90
C ASP A 331 -3.59 6.69 14.15
N ALA A 332 -2.72 6.53 13.15
CA ALA A 332 -1.30 6.81 13.22
C ALA A 332 -0.77 7.21 11.84
N TRP A 333 0.42 7.85 11.81
CA TRP A 333 1.12 8.12 10.57
C TRP A 333 1.69 6.81 10.01
N PRO A 334 1.30 6.38 8.82
CA PRO A 334 1.65 5.04 8.34
C PRO A 334 3.01 4.97 7.64
N TYR A 335 3.67 6.10 7.29
CA TYR A 335 4.87 6.10 6.48
C TYR A 335 6.01 6.88 7.13
N PHE A 336 7.08 6.17 7.50
CA PHE A 336 8.33 6.72 8.01
C PHE A 336 9.49 6.33 7.10
N TYR A 337 10.52 7.17 7.05
CA TYR A 337 11.76 6.88 6.36
C TYR A 337 12.98 7.32 7.16
N ARG A 338 14.12 6.68 6.89
CA ARG A 338 15.44 7.10 7.31
C ARG A 338 16.41 6.89 6.16
N ALA A 339 17.12 7.93 5.73
CA ALA A 339 18.21 7.82 4.78
C ALA A 339 19.53 7.52 5.50
N ALA A 340 20.37 6.70 4.87
CA ALA A 340 21.69 6.37 5.41
C ALA A 340 22.66 7.57 5.36
N ARG A 341 22.50 8.43 4.33
CA ARG A 341 23.34 9.62 4.13
C ARG A 341 22.60 10.89 4.52
N THR A 342 23.28 11.78 5.25
CA THR A 342 22.70 13.05 5.73
C THR A 342 22.23 13.94 4.56
N GLU A 343 22.97 13.98 3.46
CA GLU A 343 22.62 14.78 2.27
C GLU A 343 21.31 14.27 1.65
N LEU A 344 21.14 12.95 1.56
CA LEU A 344 19.89 12.37 1.06
C LEU A 344 18.75 12.66 2.01
N GLN A 345 18.97 12.50 3.33
CA GLN A 345 17.97 12.82 4.36
C GLN A 345 17.50 14.29 4.24
N ALA A 346 18.42 15.24 4.04
CA ALA A 346 18.10 16.65 3.89
C ALA A 346 17.29 16.91 2.60
N ARG A 347 17.67 16.29 1.47
CA ARG A 347 16.95 16.41 0.19
C ARG A 347 15.53 15.86 0.27
N LEU A 348 15.32 14.81 1.04
CA LEU A 348 14.01 14.17 1.26
C LEU A 348 13.16 14.88 2.33
N GLY A 349 13.63 15.98 2.90
CA GLY A 349 12.91 16.75 3.91
C GLY A 349 11.75 17.60 3.38
N SER A 350 11.51 17.63 2.07
CA SER A 350 10.41 18.43 1.46
C SER A 350 9.36 17.53 0.81
N GLU A 351 8.10 17.98 0.81
CA GLU A 351 6.97 17.29 0.16
C GLU A 351 7.24 17.04 -1.33
N GLN A 352 7.84 18.00 -2.01
CA GLN A 352 8.11 17.95 -3.46
C GLN A 352 9.10 16.84 -3.83
N ALA A 353 9.92 16.38 -2.89
CA ALA A 353 10.86 15.30 -3.09
C ALA A 353 10.20 13.90 -3.09
N TRP A 354 8.88 13.80 -2.88
CA TRP A 354 8.20 12.53 -2.70
C TRP A 354 7.06 12.29 -3.69
N TYR A 355 6.97 11.05 -4.13
CA TYR A 355 5.77 10.47 -4.73
C TYR A 355 5.28 9.32 -3.84
N ALA A 356 4.97 9.62 -2.59
CA ALA A 356 4.63 8.62 -1.59
C ALA A 356 3.20 8.09 -1.79
N CYS A 357 3.06 6.77 -1.93
CA CYS A 357 1.77 6.09 -2.08
C CYS A 357 1.81 4.66 -1.49
N PRO A 358 0.71 3.92 -1.42
CA PRO A 358 0.70 2.58 -0.83
C PRO A 358 1.61 1.56 -1.54
N TYR A 359 1.87 1.74 -2.85
CA TYR A 359 2.80 0.91 -3.60
C TYR A 359 4.24 0.91 -3.05
N ASP A 360 4.66 1.98 -2.36
CA ASP A 360 6.05 2.09 -1.88
C ASP A 360 6.37 1.13 -0.74
N GLY A 361 5.39 0.37 -0.24
CA GLY A 361 5.56 -0.42 0.95
C GLY A 361 5.01 -1.83 0.96
N ASP A 362 5.18 -2.44 2.11
CA ASP A 362 4.80 -3.82 2.38
C ASP A 362 3.27 -4.05 2.46
N ASP A 363 2.47 -3.03 2.79
CA ASP A 363 1.00 -3.15 2.96
C ASP A 363 0.32 -3.70 1.69
N THR A 364 0.75 -3.26 0.51
CA THR A 364 0.19 -3.73 -0.76
C THR A 364 0.79 -5.04 -1.24
N ILE A 365 2.07 -5.32 -0.96
CA ILE A 365 2.71 -6.61 -1.24
C ILE A 365 2.05 -7.71 -0.40
N LEU A 366 1.86 -7.46 0.89
CA LEU A 366 1.33 -8.45 1.84
C LEU A 366 -0.16 -8.68 1.67
N ALA A 367 -0.90 -7.64 1.35
CA ALA A 367 -2.31 -7.81 1.00
C ALA A 367 -2.46 -8.68 -0.26
N ALA A 368 -1.45 -8.64 -1.16
CA ALA A 368 -1.34 -9.51 -2.30
C ALA A 368 -1.23 -10.99 -1.93
N LEU A 369 -0.47 -11.27 -0.90
CA LEU A 369 -0.18 -12.63 -0.45
C LEU A 369 -1.25 -13.19 0.51
N GLY A 370 -1.80 -12.34 1.36
CA GLY A 370 -2.72 -12.72 2.44
C GLY A 370 -4.20 -12.58 2.14
N SER A 371 -4.60 -12.22 0.91
CA SER A 371 -6.02 -12.12 0.54
C SER A 371 -6.63 -13.52 0.39
N GLN A 372 -6.82 -14.20 1.51
CA GLN A 372 -7.70 -15.35 1.54
C GLN A 372 -9.08 -14.90 1.07
N ALA A 373 -9.69 -15.75 0.23
CA ALA A 373 -11.08 -15.65 -0.12
C ALA A 373 -11.89 -15.36 1.15
N PRO A 374 -12.96 -14.53 1.08
CA PRO A 374 -13.83 -14.34 2.21
C PRO A 374 -14.23 -15.72 2.72
N ALA A 375 -14.04 -15.97 4.00
CA ALA A 375 -14.58 -17.16 4.63
C ALA A 375 -16.08 -17.23 4.28
N PRO A 376 -16.59 -18.40 3.89
CA PRO A 376 -17.95 -18.60 3.39
C PRO A 376 -19.04 -18.07 4.31
#